data_0cea6869bef6cf95942a952cf87cdd17
#
_entry.id   0cea6869bef6cf95942a952cf87cdd17
#
_cell.length_a   1.000
_cell.length_b   1.000
_cell.length_c   1.000
_cell.angle_alpha   90.00
_cell.angle_beta   90.00
_cell.angle_gamma   90.00
#
_symmetry.space_group_name_H-M   'P 1'
#
loop_
_entity.id
_entity.type
_entity.pdbx_description
1 polymer ?
#
loop_
_entity_poly.entity_id
_entity_poly.type
_entity_poly.pdbx_seq_one_letter_code
_entity_poly.pdbx_strand_id
1 'polypeptide(L)'
;MRKFLKFVHDDNVYCKYYEVFYILFHTGLRISEFCGLTIKDIDLKNRIINIDHQLQKTGTLVYIDTTKTYAGTRVIPMQDDVYECFQNIIKARPKLKVEPMIDGYSGFLCFDKDGKPMVAMHWEKYFQHAVQKYNR
;
A
#
# COMPACT_ATOMS: atom_id res chain seq x y z
N MET A 1 -2.85 12.42 14.84
CA MET A 1 -3.10 11.59 13.64
C MET A 1 -4.19 12.16 12.75
N ARG A 2 -5.37 12.47 13.28
CA ARG A 2 -6.47 13.05 12.46
C ARG A 2 -6.08 14.35 11.77
N LYS A 3 -5.40 15.22 12.47
CA LYS A 3 -4.97 16.52 11.92
C LYS A 3 -3.98 16.34 10.80
N PHE A 4 -3.04 15.39 10.94
CA PHE A 4 -2.07 15.09 9.90
C PHE A 4 -2.76 14.51 8.67
N LEU A 5 -3.66 13.55 8.84
CA LEU A 5 -4.39 12.95 7.71
C LEU A 5 -5.25 13.99 6.98
N LYS A 6 -5.88 14.89 7.71
CA LYS A 6 -6.63 15.99 7.09
C LYS A 6 -5.71 16.89 6.29
N PHE A 7 -4.52 17.20 6.82
CA PHE A 7 -3.52 17.99 6.08
C PHE A 7 -3.16 17.30 4.77
N VAL A 8 -2.88 15.99 4.82
CA VAL A 8 -2.51 15.23 3.60
C VAL A 8 -3.66 15.24 2.60
N HIS A 9 -4.89 15.02 3.06
CA HIS A 9 -6.07 15.02 2.21
C HIS A 9 -6.22 16.34 1.45
N ASP A 10 -5.95 17.46 2.10
CA ASP A 10 -6.16 18.80 1.56
C ASP A 10 -4.94 19.36 0.83
N ASP A 11 -3.78 18.71 0.93
CA ASP A 11 -2.54 19.21 0.34
C ASP A 11 -2.47 18.91 -1.16
N ASN A 12 -1.99 19.89 -1.95
CA ASN A 12 -1.93 19.78 -3.41
C ASN A 12 -0.95 18.71 -3.90
N VAL A 13 0.10 18.44 -3.11
CA VAL A 13 1.15 17.48 -3.51
C VAL A 13 0.90 16.11 -2.91
N TYR A 14 0.56 16.04 -1.63
CA TYR A 14 0.50 14.79 -0.88
C TYR A 14 -0.89 14.13 -0.86
N CYS A 15 -1.92 14.79 -1.38
CA CYS A 15 -3.28 14.22 -1.41
C CYS A 15 -3.35 12.88 -2.16
N LYS A 16 -2.48 12.69 -3.14
CA LYS A 16 -2.42 11.44 -3.90
C LYS A 16 -1.96 10.24 -3.07
N TYR A 17 -1.36 10.48 -1.90
CA TYR A 17 -0.91 9.42 -0.99
C TYR A 17 -1.86 9.22 0.19
N TYR A 18 -2.94 9.99 0.25
CA TYR A 18 -3.86 10.00 1.39
C TYR A 18 -4.43 8.62 1.70
N GLU A 19 -4.94 7.92 0.69
CA GLU A 19 -5.55 6.61 0.88
C GLU A 19 -4.57 5.61 1.49
N VAL A 20 -3.32 5.60 1.01
CA VAL A 20 -2.30 4.69 1.53
C VAL A 20 -1.95 5.02 2.97
N PHE A 21 -1.72 6.29 3.29
CA PHE A 21 -1.44 6.71 4.66
C PHE A 21 -2.60 6.36 5.58
N TYR A 22 -3.84 6.60 5.13
CA TYR A 22 -5.03 6.27 5.90
C TYR A 22 -5.09 4.78 6.22
N ILE A 23 -4.89 3.93 5.22
CA ILE A 23 -4.90 2.48 5.39
C ILE A 23 -3.85 2.04 6.39
N LEU A 24 -2.62 2.54 6.26
CA LEU A 24 -1.52 2.14 7.15
C LEU A 24 -1.80 2.52 8.60
N PHE A 25 -2.37 3.72 8.84
CA PHE A 25 -2.68 4.16 10.20
C PHE A 25 -3.86 3.42 10.83
N HIS A 26 -4.80 2.93 10.02
CA HIS A 26 -6.05 2.35 10.54
C HIS A 26 -6.07 0.82 10.54
N THR A 27 -5.12 0.16 9.91
CA THR A 27 -5.11 -1.30 9.81
C THR A 27 -3.98 -1.97 10.58
N GLY A 28 -2.92 -1.22 10.89
CA GLY A 28 -1.72 -1.81 11.49
C GLY A 28 -0.88 -2.62 10.52
N LEU A 29 -1.15 -2.52 9.22
CA LEU A 29 -0.32 -3.15 8.20
C LEU A 29 1.09 -2.59 8.25
N ARG A 30 2.09 -3.46 8.11
CA ARG A 30 3.46 -3.01 7.87
C ARG A 30 3.55 -2.48 6.44
N ILE A 31 4.41 -1.47 6.23
CA ILE A 31 4.54 -0.86 4.90
C ILE A 31 4.91 -1.90 3.84
N SER A 32 5.84 -2.80 4.14
CA SER A 32 6.25 -3.85 3.21
C SER A 32 5.13 -4.85 2.91
N GLU A 33 4.26 -5.11 3.88
CA GLU A 33 3.07 -5.94 3.68
C GLU A 33 2.09 -5.25 2.71
N PHE A 34 1.86 -3.95 2.93
CA PHE A 34 1.01 -3.18 2.03
C PHE A 34 1.57 -3.19 0.60
N CYS A 35 2.87 -2.98 0.45
CA CYS A 35 3.52 -2.98 -0.87
C CYS A 35 3.37 -4.31 -1.59
N GLY A 36 3.29 -5.41 -0.85
CA GLY A 36 3.12 -6.74 -1.43
C GLY A 36 1.68 -7.11 -1.77
N LEU A 37 0.70 -6.30 -1.34
CA LEU A 37 -0.70 -6.60 -1.63
C LEU A 37 -0.97 -6.55 -3.12
N THR A 38 -1.72 -7.54 -3.60
CA THR A 38 -2.21 -7.59 -4.97
C THR A 38 -3.73 -7.46 -4.97
N ILE A 39 -4.31 -7.23 -6.14
CA ILE A 39 -5.77 -7.12 -6.27
C ILE A 39 -6.46 -8.36 -5.71
N LYS A 40 -5.85 -9.55 -5.88
CA LYS A 40 -6.42 -10.80 -5.37
C LYS A 40 -6.50 -10.86 -3.85
N ASP A 41 -5.62 -10.13 -3.16
CA ASP A 41 -5.58 -10.12 -1.69
C ASP A 41 -6.68 -9.26 -1.09
N ILE A 42 -7.29 -8.40 -1.90
CA ILE A 42 -8.35 -7.48 -1.46
C ILE A 42 -9.69 -8.07 -1.86
N ASP A 43 -10.38 -8.66 -0.90
CA ASP A 43 -11.71 -9.22 -1.12
C ASP A 43 -12.76 -8.15 -0.82
N LEU A 44 -13.15 -7.42 -1.85
CA LEU A 44 -14.13 -6.33 -1.70
C LEU A 44 -15.52 -6.85 -1.37
N LYS A 45 -15.84 -8.06 -1.79
CA LYS A 45 -17.14 -8.65 -1.52
C LYS A 45 -17.32 -8.95 -0.04
N ASN A 46 -16.33 -9.59 0.58
CA ASN A 46 -16.37 -9.98 1.98
C ASN A 46 -15.69 -8.96 2.90
N ARG A 47 -15.12 -7.90 2.33
CA ARG A 47 -14.45 -6.80 3.04
C ARG A 47 -13.33 -7.29 3.95
N ILE A 48 -12.43 -8.09 3.37
CA ILE A 48 -11.26 -8.60 4.08
C ILE A 48 -10.00 -8.42 3.25
N ILE A 49 -8.88 -8.30 3.96
CA ILE A 49 -7.54 -8.21 3.37
C ILE A 49 -6.79 -9.49 3.78
N ASN A 50 -6.29 -10.24 2.80
CA ASN A 50 -5.49 -11.43 3.05
C ASN A 50 -4.01 -11.04 3.05
N ILE A 51 -3.30 -11.31 4.16
CA ILE A 51 -1.90 -10.96 4.31
C ILE A 51 -1.11 -12.25 4.54
N ASP A 52 -0.30 -12.64 3.56
CA ASP A 52 0.52 -13.86 3.63
C ASP A 52 1.92 -13.65 3.05
N HIS A 53 2.25 -12.43 2.62
CA HIS A 53 3.55 -12.12 2.05
C HIS A 53 3.81 -10.62 2.14
N GLN A 54 5.05 -10.24 1.85
CA GLN A 54 5.45 -8.84 1.79
C GLN A 54 6.41 -8.64 0.63
N LEU A 55 6.48 -7.41 0.12
CA LEU A 55 7.41 -7.04 -0.95
C LEU A 55 8.62 -6.39 -0.31
N GLN A 56 9.80 -6.94 -0.56
CA GLN A 56 11.05 -6.48 0.02
C GLN A 56 12.03 -6.07 -1.07
N LYS A 57 12.98 -5.22 -0.70
CA LYS A 57 14.07 -4.83 -1.58
C LYS A 57 15.38 -4.86 -0.81
N THR A 58 16.37 -5.56 -1.37
CA THR A 58 17.72 -5.61 -0.84
C THR A 58 18.68 -5.21 -1.97
N GLY A 59 19.35 -4.07 -1.82
CA GLY A 59 20.13 -3.51 -2.91
C GLY A 59 19.23 -3.15 -4.08
N THR A 60 19.47 -3.80 -5.24
CA THR A 60 18.63 -3.62 -6.43
C THR A 60 17.62 -4.75 -6.63
N LEU A 61 17.67 -5.77 -5.77
CA LEU A 61 16.79 -6.93 -5.88
C LEU A 61 15.48 -6.69 -5.15
N VAL A 62 14.38 -6.77 -5.89
CA VAL A 62 13.02 -6.74 -5.34
C VAL A 62 12.47 -8.16 -5.33
N TYR A 63 11.95 -8.60 -4.22
CA TYR A 63 11.49 -9.99 -4.06
C TYR A 63 10.30 -10.08 -3.11
N ILE A 64 9.59 -11.20 -3.21
CA ILE A 64 8.49 -11.52 -2.30
C ILE A 64 9.05 -12.36 -1.15
N ASP A 65 8.77 -11.91 0.07
CA ASP A 65 9.09 -12.63 1.28
C ASP A 65 7.80 -13.22 1.84
N THR A 66 7.68 -14.55 1.77
CA THR A 66 6.51 -15.24 2.31
C THR A 66 6.77 -15.58 3.77
N THR A 67 5.82 -15.27 4.63
CA THR A 67 5.93 -15.62 6.03
C THR A 67 5.67 -17.12 6.20
N LYS A 68 6.66 -17.84 6.72
CA LYS A 68 6.54 -19.28 6.97
C LYS A 68 5.91 -19.58 8.31
N THR A 69 5.64 -18.54 9.12
CA THR A 69 5.08 -18.71 10.46
C THR A 69 3.59 -18.38 10.43
N TYR A 70 2.81 -19.09 11.20
CA TYR A 70 1.37 -18.86 11.35
C TYR A 70 1.06 -17.41 11.75
N ALA A 71 1.94 -16.79 12.54
CA ALA A 71 1.75 -15.41 13.01
C ALA A 71 1.87 -14.37 11.90
N GLY A 72 2.53 -14.68 10.77
CA GLY A 72 2.70 -13.75 9.66
C GLY A 72 1.57 -13.79 8.64
N THR A 73 0.73 -14.83 8.69
CA THR A 73 -0.41 -14.98 7.80
C THR A 73 -1.66 -14.59 8.57
N ARG A 74 -2.37 -13.59 8.09
CA ARG A 74 -3.56 -13.12 8.78
C ARG A 74 -4.57 -12.49 7.82
N VAL A 75 -5.79 -12.36 8.30
CA VAL A 75 -6.88 -11.70 7.60
C VAL A 75 -7.31 -10.50 8.42
N ILE A 76 -7.40 -9.34 7.78
CA ILE A 76 -7.85 -8.11 8.43
C ILE A 76 -9.19 -7.71 7.82
N PRO A 77 -10.24 -7.50 8.65
CA PRO A 77 -11.50 -6.96 8.15
C PRO A 77 -11.36 -5.48 7.80
N MET A 78 -12.06 -5.04 6.75
CA MET A 78 -12.08 -3.64 6.35
C MET A 78 -13.30 -2.93 6.94
N GLN A 79 -13.06 -1.85 7.66
CA GLN A 79 -14.09 -0.89 8.01
C GLN A 79 -14.52 -0.13 6.75
N ASP A 80 -15.67 0.54 6.79
CA ASP A 80 -16.21 1.25 5.62
C ASP A 80 -15.23 2.26 5.03
N ASP A 81 -14.49 2.98 5.88
CA ASP A 81 -13.52 3.98 5.45
C ASP A 81 -12.30 3.35 4.75
N VAL A 82 -11.79 2.26 5.29
CA VAL A 82 -10.67 1.52 4.69
C VAL A 82 -11.12 0.88 3.37
N TYR A 83 -12.32 0.32 3.34
CA TYR A 83 -12.91 -0.23 2.14
C TYR A 83 -12.96 0.81 1.01
N GLU A 84 -13.40 2.02 1.33
CA GLU A 84 -13.46 3.11 0.36
C GLU A 84 -12.06 3.48 -0.15
N CYS A 85 -11.07 3.53 0.74
CA CYS A 85 -9.68 3.80 0.34
C CYS A 85 -9.17 2.78 -0.66
N PHE A 86 -9.40 1.49 -0.43
CA PHE A 86 -9.00 0.44 -1.36
C PHE A 86 -9.74 0.55 -2.69
N GLN A 87 -11.03 0.86 -2.66
CA GLN A 87 -11.78 1.08 -3.91
C GLN A 87 -11.16 2.20 -4.73
N ASN A 88 -10.81 3.31 -4.08
CA ASN A 88 -10.20 4.47 -4.76
C ASN A 88 -8.84 4.11 -5.35
N ILE A 89 -8.02 3.35 -4.62
CA ILE A 89 -6.71 2.91 -5.11
C ILE A 89 -6.87 2.02 -6.33
N ILE A 90 -7.78 1.06 -6.29
CA ILE A 90 -8.01 0.13 -7.39
C ILE A 90 -8.55 0.86 -8.62
N LYS A 91 -9.45 1.82 -8.44
CA LYS A 91 -9.99 2.62 -9.54
C LYS A 91 -8.92 3.48 -10.21
N ALA A 92 -8.02 4.04 -9.40
CA ALA A 92 -6.95 4.92 -9.90
C ALA A 92 -5.77 4.14 -10.46
N ARG A 93 -5.77 2.83 -10.32
CA ARG A 93 -4.66 1.98 -10.75
C ARG A 93 -4.43 2.12 -12.25
N PRO A 94 -3.17 2.35 -12.68
CA PRO A 94 -2.89 2.48 -14.11
C PRO A 94 -3.15 1.17 -14.85
N LYS A 95 -3.62 1.28 -16.09
CA LYS A 95 -3.77 0.13 -16.98
C LYS A 95 -2.42 -0.13 -17.65
N LEU A 96 -1.78 -1.21 -17.27
CA LEU A 96 -0.47 -1.59 -17.81
C LEU A 96 -0.66 -2.64 -18.90
N LYS A 97 0.10 -2.52 -20.00
CA LYS A 97 0.06 -3.50 -21.08
C LYS A 97 0.56 -4.85 -20.59
N VAL A 98 1.61 -4.84 -19.78
CA VAL A 98 2.19 -6.03 -19.16
C VAL A 98 2.28 -5.75 -17.65
N GLU A 99 1.63 -6.60 -16.85
CA GLU A 99 1.70 -6.48 -15.40
C GLU A 99 3.06 -6.93 -14.90
N PRO A 100 3.75 -6.12 -14.09
CA PRO A 100 4.98 -6.57 -13.46
C PRO A 100 4.72 -7.81 -12.62
N MET A 101 5.58 -8.80 -12.76
CA MET A 101 5.49 -10.03 -11.96
C MET A 101 6.76 -10.19 -11.14
N ILE A 102 6.61 -10.40 -9.85
CA ILE A 102 7.73 -10.62 -8.92
C ILE A 102 7.46 -11.91 -8.18
N ASP A 103 8.34 -12.90 -8.37
CA ASP A 103 8.27 -14.21 -7.72
C ASP A 103 6.87 -14.86 -7.84
N GLY A 104 6.25 -14.72 -9.01
CA GLY A 104 4.94 -15.29 -9.28
C GLY A 104 3.75 -14.42 -8.87
N TYR A 105 3.98 -13.28 -8.26
CA TYR A 105 2.92 -12.35 -7.86
C TYR A 105 2.81 -11.20 -8.85
N SER A 106 1.57 -10.84 -9.19
CA SER A 106 1.26 -9.70 -10.07
C SER A 106 -0.02 -9.04 -9.60
N GLY A 107 -0.36 -7.89 -10.19
CA GLY A 107 -1.54 -7.14 -9.79
C GLY A 107 -1.31 -6.26 -8.57
N PHE A 108 -0.08 -5.76 -8.40
CA PHE A 108 0.24 -4.87 -7.27
C PHE A 108 -0.57 -3.58 -7.35
N LEU A 109 -0.76 -2.92 -6.21
CA LEU A 109 -1.69 -1.79 -6.12
C LEU A 109 -1.07 -0.46 -6.54
N CYS A 110 0.20 -0.24 -6.25
CA CYS A 110 0.86 1.06 -6.46
C CYS A 110 2.15 0.89 -7.24
N PHE A 111 2.41 1.84 -8.15
CA PHE A 111 3.56 1.80 -9.04
C PHE A 111 4.32 3.11 -8.99
N ASP A 112 5.64 3.07 -9.23
CA ASP A 112 6.46 4.25 -9.40
C ASP A 112 6.32 4.79 -10.83
N LYS A 113 7.06 5.86 -11.13
CA LYS A 113 7.01 6.51 -12.46
C LYS A 113 7.48 5.59 -13.59
N ASP A 114 8.26 4.56 -13.28
CA ASP A 114 8.79 3.60 -14.26
C ASP A 114 7.88 2.38 -14.41
N GLY A 115 6.73 2.37 -13.75
CA GLY A 115 5.79 1.25 -13.82
C GLY A 115 6.17 0.06 -12.97
N LYS A 116 7.12 0.21 -12.07
CA LYS A 116 7.53 -0.84 -11.14
C LYS A 116 6.74 -0.73 -9.83
N PRO A 117 6.43 -1.86 -9.18
CA PRO A 117 5.74 -1.80 -7.88
C PRO A 117 6.54 -0.98 -6.88
N MET A 118 5.85 -0.13 -6.12
CA MET A 118 6.48 0.68 -5.09
C MET A 118 6.88 -0.19 -3.91
N VAL A 119 8.04 0.09 -3.32
CA VAL A 119 8.54 -0.61 -2.14
C VAL A 119 8.48 0.31 -0.92
N ALA A 120 8.71 -0.26 0.27
CA ALA A 120 8.57 0.47 1.54
C ALA A 120 9.35 1.78 1.57
N MET A 121 10.55 1.79 1.00
CA MET A 121 11.40 2.98 0.97
C MET A 121 10.72 4.19 0.31
N HIS A 122 9.95 3.98 -0.75
CA HIS A 122 9.20 5.06 -1.41
C HIS A 122 8.19 5.68 -0.44
N TRP A 123 7.41 4.85 0.25
CA TRP A 123 6.37 5.33 1.15
C TRP A 123 6.94 5.99 2.40
N GLU A 124 8.03 5.46 2.95
CA GLU A 124 8.73 6.07 4.08
C GLU A 124 9.22 7.46 3.72
N LYS A 125 9.79 7.62 2.53
CA LYS A 125 10.27 8.91 2.04
C LYS A 125 9.13 9.91 1.89
N TYR A 126 8.03 9.51 1.25
CA TYR A 126 6.87 10.39 1.07
C TYR A 126 6.25 10.77 2.39
N PHE A 127 6.17 9.81 3.30
CA PHE A 127 5.64 10.08 4.65
C PHE A 127 6.51 11.10 5.38
N GLN A 128 7.82 10.92 5.37
CA GLN A 128 8.75 11.86 6.01
C GLN A 128 8.62 13.27 5.43
N HIS A 129 8.53 13.37 4.11
CA HIS A 129 8.37 14.68 3.45
C HIS A 129 7.03 15.33 3.81
N ALA A 130 5.97 14.55 3.88
CA ALA A 130 4.65 15.06 4.27
C ALA A 130 4.66 15.56 5.71
N VAL A 131 5.29 14.81 6.62
CA VAL A 131 5.43 15.21 8.02
C VAL A 131 6.21 16.52 8.14
N GLN A 132 7.31 16.64 7.40
CA GLN A 132 8.12 17.87 7.40
C GLN A 132 7.30 19.08 6.93
N LYS A 133 6.51 18.91 5.88
CA LYS A 133 5.65 19.99 5.38
C LYS A 133 4.56 20.34 6.40
N TYR A 134 3.97 19.34 7.03
CA TYR A 134 2.95 19.56 8.05
C TYR A 134 3.48 20.34 9.25
N ASN A 135 4.72 20.11 9.63
CA ASN A 135 5.35 20.76 10.79
C ASN A 135 5.90 22.17 10.51
N ARG A 136 5.76 22.69 9.30
CA ARG A 136 6.18 24.06 8.97
C ARG A 136 5.27 25.12 9.51
#